data_1d0e62e6cda9ad3755e37b97f7327c90
#
_entry.id   1d0e62e6cda9ad3755e37b97f7327c90
#
_cell.length_a   1.000
_cell.length_b   1.000
_cell.length_c   1.000
_cell.angle_alpha   90.00
_cell.angle_beta   90.00
_cell.angle_gamma   90.00
#
_symmetry.space_group_name_H-M   'P 1'
#
loop_
_entity.id
_entity.type
_entity.pdbx_description
1 polymer ?
#
loop_
_entity_poly.entity_id
_entity_poly.type
_entity_poly.pdbx_seq_one_letter_code
_entity_poly.pdbx_strand_id
1 'polypeptide(L)'
;SKHDREKTQEESINLTDNMTLISNKECDDFYISSEITNAIYNHVTNLNLDGEEDEAVINVNWYDAITFCNELSLQNELDPAYILKNDHIYFDKKANGYRLPTVKEWECAKLNEEEIDNLEWTYDYDDENEIYKVVKGGIEESNMLPSESSDNVTFRIVKNA
;
A
#
# COMPACT_ATOMS: atom_id res chain seq x y z
N SER A 1 -19.11 21.07 -8.29
CA SER A 1 -20.43 20.98 -8.92
C SER A 1 -20.90 19.54 -9.00
N LYS A 2 -22.17 19.34 -9.29
CA LYS A 2 -22.74 18.00 -9.47
C LYS A 2 -22.03 17.22 -10.60
N HIS A 3 -21.66 17.93 -11.67
CA HIS A 3 -20.92 17.35 -12.80
C HIS A 3 -19.52 16.87 -12.37
N ASP A 4 -18.81 17.63 -11.56
CA ASP A 4 -17.49 17.27 -11.07
C ASP A 4 -17.54 16.06 -10.13
N ARG A 5 -18.60 15.97 -9.30
CA ARG A 5 -18.80 14.80 -8.42
C ARG A 5 -19.09 13.54 -9.22
N GLU A 6 -19.92 13.62 -10.24
CA GLU A 6 -20.23 12.48 -11.10
C GLU A 6 -18.97 12.00 -11.84
N LYS A 7 -18.17 12.93 -12.37
CA LYS A 7 -16.90 12.62 -13.02
C LYS A 7 -15.91 11.95 -12.07
N THR A 8 -15.80 12.44 -10.84
CA THR A 8 -14.91 11.86 -9.83
C THR A 8 -15.32 10.43 -9.48
N GLN A 9 -16.62 10.14 -9.37
CA GLN A 9 -17.12 8.79 -9.11
C GLN A 9 -16.86 7.85 -10.28
N GLU A 10 -17.06 8.29 -11.51
CA GLU A 10 -16.79 7.48 -12.71
C GLU A 10 -15.30 7.16 -12.87
N GLU A 11 -14.41 8.02 -12.36
CA GLU A 11 -12.96 7.84 -12.43
C GLU A 11 -12.39 7.05 -11.25
N SER A 12 -13.20 6.71 -10.23
CA SER A 12 -12.70 5.97 -9.07
C SER A 12 -12.33 4.53 -9.46
N ILE A 13 -11.22 4.05 -8.90
CA ILE A 13 -10.72 2.70 -9.10
C ILE A 13 -11.10 1.84 -7.90
N ASN A 14 -11.68 0.68 -8.15
CA ASN A 14 -11.92 -0.34 -7.13
C ASN A 14 -10.97 -1.51 -7.38
N LEU A 15 -9.97 -1.67 -6.54
CA LEU A 15 -9.00 -2.75 -6.66
C LEU A 15 -9.43 -4.03 -5.97
N THR A 16 -10.48 -4.02 -5.15
CA THR A 16 -10.89 -5.18 -4.35
C THR A 16 -11.16 -6.42 -5.22
N ASP A 17 -11.79 -6.23 -6.38
CA ASP A 17 -12.13 -7.34 -7.28
C ASP A 17 -10.90 -8.00 -7.92
N ASN A 18 -9.76 -7.31 -7.93
CA ASN A 18 -8.51 -7.79 -8.52
C ASN A 18 -7.49 -8.19 -7.45
N MET A 19 -7.89 -8.18 -6.18
CA MET A 19 -7.01 -8.58 -5.08
C MET A 19 -7.13 -10.08 -4.83
N THR A 20 -6.07 -10.66 -4.30
CA THR A 20 -6.00 -12.08 -3.96
C THR A 20 -6.31 -12.29 -2.48
N LEU A 21 -7.22 -13.19 -2.17
CA LEU A 21 -7.49 -13.59 -0.78
C LEU A 21 -6.34 -14.44 -0.25
N ILE A 22 -5.80 -14.03 0.88
CA ILE A 22 -4.82 -14.79 1.64
C ILE A 22 -5.53 -15.36 2.87
N SER A 23 -5.58 -16.67 2.95
CA SER A 23 -6.22 -17.38 4.06
C SER A 23 -5.33 -18.56 4.47
N ASN A 24 -4.74 -18.45 5.63
CA ASN A 24 -3.92 -19.51 6.22
C ASN A 24 -3.98 -19.41 7.74
N LYS A 25 -3.37 -20.39 8.44
CA LYS A 25 -3.44 -20.48 9.90
C LYS A 25 -2.58 -19.45 10.64
N GLU A 26 -1.64 -18.81 9.92
CA GLU A 26 -0.66 -17.91 10.54
C GLU A 26 -1.15 -16.46 10.63
N CYS A 27 -2.13 -16.08 9.81
CA CYS A 27 -2.64 -14.71 9.73
C CYS A 27 -4.17 -14.71 9.66
N ASP A 28 -4.79 -13.63 10.13
CA ASP A 28 -6.19 -13.37 9.83
C ASP A 28 -6.35 -13.15 8.33
N ASP A 29 -7.48 -13.52 7.79
CA ASP A 29 -7.74 -13.41 6.36
C ASP A 29 -7.67 -11.95 5.88
N PHE A 30 -7.04 -11.75 4.74
CA PHE A 30 -6.95 -10.44 4.10
C PHE A 30 -6.81 -10.58 2.59
N TYR A 31 -7.11 -9.50 1.88
CA TYR A 31 -6.86 -9.39 0.44
C TYR A 31 -5.58 -8.62 0.21
N ILE A 32 -4.79 -9.02 -0.79
CA ILE A 32 -3.58 -8.31 -1.20
C ILE A 32 -3.61 -8.02 -2.69
N SER A 33 -3.14 -6.83 -3.07
CA SER A 33 -3.00 -6.44 -4.47
C SER A 33 -1.69 -6.94 -5.06
N SER A 34 -1.56 -6.83 -6.38
CA SER A 34 -0.25 -6.79 -7.04
C SER A 34 0.46 -5.48 -6.68
N GLU A 35 1.74 -5.36 -7.00
CA GLU A 35 2.45 -4.09 -6.84
C GLU A 35 1.71 -2.98 -7.57
N ILE A 36 1.57 -1.82 -6.92
CA ILE A 36 0.81 -0.70 -7.47
C ILE A 36 1.55 -0.15 -8.69
N THR A 37 0.85 -0.05 -9.81
CA THR A 37 1.42 0.46 -11.06
C THR A 37 1.46 1.98 -11.09
N ASN A 38 2.31 2.53 -11.96
CA ASN A 38 2.37 3.97 -12.19
C ASN A 38 1.00 4.53 -12.61
N ALA A 39 0.28 3.83 -13.49
CA ALA A 39 -1.04 4.27 -13.94
C ALA A 39 -2.03 4.39 -12.77
N ILE A 40 -2.10 3.37 -11.93
CA ILE A 40 -3.01 3.37 -10.77
C ILE A 40 -2.60 4.44 -9.76
N TYR A 41 -1.31 4.53 -9.45
CA TYR A 41 -0.80 5.52 -8.50
C TYR A 41 -1.13 6.95 -8.94
N ASN A 42 -0.82 7.28 -10.19
CA ASN A 42 -1.08 8.61 -10.73
C ASN A 42 -2.58 8.92 -10.80
N HIS A 43 -3.39 7.94 -11.15
CA HIS A 43 -4.84 8.13 -11.21
C HIS A 43 -5.42 8.44 -9.83
N VAL A 44 -5.07 7.66 -8.82
CA VAL A 44 -5.60 7.80 -7.45
C VAL A 44 -5.11 9.09 -6.80
N THR A 45 -3.83 9.41 -6.94
CA THR A 45 -3.22 10.57 -6.29
C THR A 45 -3.37 11.87 -7.08
N ASN A 46 -3.78 11.79 -8.34
CA ASN A 46 -3.84 12.91 -9.27
C ASN A 46 -2.46 13.54 -9.50
N LEU A 47 -1.41 12.73 -9.37
CA LEU A 47 -0.05 13.10 -9.71
C LEU A 47 0.28 12.65 -11.13
N ASN A 48 1.44 12.99 -11.61
CA ASN A 48 1.91 12.63 -12.94
C ASN A 48 3.38 12.24 -12.87
N LEU A 49 3.67 11.20 -12.06
CA LEU A 49 5.02 10.66 -11.95
C LEU A 49 5.41 9.97 -13.25
N ASP A 50 6.69 10.11 -13.64
CA ASP A 50 7.23 9.43 -14.82
C ASP A 50 7.31 7.92 -14.58
N GLY A 51 7.15 7.16 -15.66
CA GLY A 51 7.26 5.71 -15.67
C GLY A 51 6.24 5.08 -16.61
N GLU A 52 6.53 3.85 -17.03
CA GLU A 52 5.61 3.09 -17.86
C GLU A 52 4.34 2.77 -17.06
N GLU A 53 3.18 2.86 -17.70
CA GLU A 53 1.88 2.75 -17.05
C GLU A 53 1.70 1.44 -16.27
N ASP A 54 2.17 0.33 -16.81
CA ASP A 54 1.99 -1.01 -16.24
C ASP A 54 3.15 -1.50 -15.37
N GLU A 55 4.19 -0.68 -15.20
CA GLU A 55 5.27 -0.99 -14.28
C GLU A 55 4.96 -0.52 -12.86
N ALA A 56 5.59 -1.17 -11.88
CA ALA A 56 5.45 -0.80 -10.48
C ALA A 56 5.90 0.64 -10.23
N VAL A 57 5.14 1.37 -9.44
CA VAL A 57 5.52 2.73 -9.02
C VAL A 57 6.75 2.64 -8.10
N ILE A 58 7.75 3.46 -8.37
CA ILE A 58 9.00 3.54 -7.60
C ILE A 58 9.25 4.99 -7.18
N ASN A 59 10.28 5.20 -6.38
CA ASN A 59 10.64 6.52 -5.87
C ASN A 59 9.52 7.17 -5.06
N VAL A 60 8.76 6.33 -4.35
CA VAL A 60 7.72 6.75 -3.39
C VAL A 60 8.17 6.34 -1.99
N ASN A 61 7.99 7.24 -1.04
CA ASN A 61 8.34 6.95 0.35
C ASN A 61 7.15 6.33 1.10
N TRP A 62 7.37 5.97 2.37
CA TRP A 62 6.33 5.35 3.18
C TRP A 62 5.11 6.26 3.35
N TYR A 63 5.32 7.56 3.54
CA TYR A 63 4.21 8.52 3.67
C TYR A 63 3.40 8.62 2.38
N ASP A 64 4.06 8.57 1.22
CA ASP A 64 3.38 8.55 -0.07
C ASP A 64 2.49 7.30 -0.20
N ALA A 65 3.01 6.15 0.23
CA ALA A 65 2.28 4.89 0.17
C ALA A 65 1.02 4.91 1.05
N ILE A 66 1.11 5.40 2.30
CA ILE A 66 -0.08 5.46 3.17
C ILE A 66 -1.07 6.53 2.73
N THR A 67 -0.59 7.63 2.15
CA THR A 67 -1.47 8.63 1.55
C THR A 67 -2.27 8.04 0.40
N PHE A 68 -1.60 7.27 -0.47
CA PHE A 68 -2.28 6.53 -1.53
C PHE A 68 -3.38 5.62 -0.96
N CYS A 69 -3.06 4.84 0.09
CA CYS A 69 -4.02 3.95 0.73
C CYS A 69 -5.26 4.70 1.21
N ASN A 70 -5.06 5.84 1.87
CA ASN A 70 -6.16 6.64 2.39
C ASN A 70 -6.98 7.29 1.27
N GLU A 71 -6.32 7.82 0.25
CA GLU A 71 -7.04 8.41 -0.89
C GLU A 71 -7.88 7.38 -1.62
N LEU A 72 -7.34 6.19 -1.88
CA LEU A 72 -8.10 5.11 -2.52
C LEU A 72 -9.28 4.66 -1.64
N SER A 73 -9.05 4.56 -0.33
CA SER A 73 -10.12 4.21 0.63
C SER A 73 -11.27 5.21 0.57
N LEU A 74 -10.96 6.50 0.63
CA LEU A 74 -11.98 7.55 0.57
C LEU A 74 -12.71 7.56 -0.77
N GLN A 75 -12.01 7.36 -1.87
CA GLN A 75 -12.63 7.29 -3.20
C GLN A 75 -13.59 6.10 -3.34
N ASN A 76 -13.39 5.05 -2.56
CA ASN A 76 -14.25 3.86 -2.53
C ASN A 76 -15.22 3.85 -1.35
N GLU A 77 -15.37 4.98 -0.66
CA GLU A 77 -16.29 5.12 0.48
C GLU A 77 -15.97 4.16 1.63
N LEU A 78 -14.67 3.89 1.82
CA LEU A 78 -14.17 3.05 2.91
C LEU A 78 -13.57 3.91 4.02
N ASP A 79 -13.50 3.37 5.22
CA ASP A 79 -12.88 4.05 6.36
C ASP A 79 -11.35 3.99 6.24
N PRO A 80 -10.65 5.14 6.26
CA PRO A 80 -9.19 5.14 6.20
C PRO A 80 -8.57 4.39 7.39
N ALA A 81 -7.53 3.62 7.11
CA ALA A 81 -6.80 2.90 8.14
C ALA A 81 -5.77 3.77 8.87
N TYR A 82 -5.31 4.84 8.23
CA TYR A 82 -4.34 5.76 8.82
C TYR A 82 -5.01 7.08 9.15
N ILE A 83 -4.85 7.52 10.39
CA ILE A 83 -5.47 8.75 10.88
C ILE A 83 -4.35 9.69 11.35
N LEU A 84 -4.23 10.84 10.68
CA LEU A 84 -3.29 11.89 11.08
C LEU A 84 -3.97 12.78 12.11
N LYS A 85 -3.39 12.83 13.33
CA LYS A 85 -3.92 13.65 14.41
C LYS A 85 -2.75 14.17 15.27
N ASN A 86 -2.67 15.48 15.48
CA ASN A 86 -1.62 16.13 16.29
C ASN A 86 -0.20 15.72 15.87
N ASP A 87 0.04 15.70 14.54
CA ASP A 87 1.32 15.31 13.92
C ASP A 87 1.72 13.84 14.17
N HIS A 88 0.80 13.02 14.69
CA HIS A 88 0.98 11.58 14.83
C HIS A 88 0.09 10.85 13.83
N ILE A 89 0.60 9.70 13.34
CA ILE A 89 -0.15 8.82 12.47
C ILE A 89 -0.60 7.63 13.30
N TYR A 90 -1.92 7.52 13.48
CA TYR A 90 -2.54 6.38 14.14
C TYR A 90 -2.98 5.36 13.10
N PHE A 91 -2.82 4.11 13.43
CA PHE A 91 -3.19 2.99 12.57
C PHE A 91 -4.38 2.23 13.18
N ASP A 92 -5.48 2.18 12.44
CA ASP A 92 -6.65 1.37 12.82
C ASP A 92 -6.69 0.10 11.95
N LYS A 93 -6.17 -0.99 12.48
CA LYS A 93 -6.12 -2.28 11.78
C LYS A 93 -7.53 -2.86 11.53
N LYS A 94 -8.55 -2.38 12.24
CA LYS A 94 -9.93 -2.83 12.07
C LYS A 94 -10.70 -2.06 11.00
N ALA A 95 -10.14 -0.96 10.50
CA ALA A 95 -10.75 -0.19 9.43
C ALA A 95 -10.90 -1.05 8.18
N ASN A 96 -11.96 -0.80 7.41
CA ASN A 96 -12.22 -1.55 6.18
C ASN A 96 -11.49 -0.98 4.96
N GLY A 97 -10.74 0.09 5.12
CA GLY A 97 -9.97 0.70 4.05
C GLY A 97 -8.68 -0.03 3.70
N TYR A 98 -8.02 0.46 2.67
CA TYR A 98 -6.75 -0.08 2.21
C TYR A 98 -5.60 0.39 3.09
N ARG A 99 -4.58 -0.47 3.24
CA ARG A 99 -3.40 -0.19 4.05
C ARG A 99 -2.20 -0.97 3.55
N LEU A 100 -1.02 -0.68 4.06
CA LEU A 100 0.16 -1.49 3.81
C LEU A 100 0.07 -2.80 4.62
N PRO A 101 0.65 -3.90 4.10
CA PRO A 101 0.72 -5.13 4.88
C PRO A 101 1.64 -4.95 6.09
N THR A 102 1.33 -5.64 7.17
CA THR A 102 2.32 -5.87 8.22
C THR A 102 3.38 -6.84 7.70
N VAL A 103 4.53 -6.90 8.36
CA VAL A 103 5.58 -7.88 8.01
C VAL A 103 5.00 -9.29 8.02
N LYS A 104 4.21 -9.63 9.04
CA LYS A 104 3.59 -10.95 9.15
C LYS A 104 2.65 -11.24 7.97
N GLU A 105 1.83 -10.28 7.58
CA GLU A 105 0.94 -10.42 6.43
C GLU A 105 1.72 -10.56 5.13
N TRP A 106 2.78 -9.77 4.97
CA TRP A 106 3.64 -9.87 3.80
C TRP A 106 4.24 -11.28 3.68
N GLU A 107 4.72 -11.84 4.79
CA GLU A 107 5.27 -13.20 4.84
C GLU A 107 4.20 -14.26 4.55
N CYS A 108 2.97 -14.07 5.06
CA CYS A 108 1.85 -14.97 4.76
C CYS A 108 1.50 -14.97 3.26
N ALA A 109 1.51 -13.80 2.64
CA ALA A 109 1.25 -13.69 1.20
C ALA A 109 2.37 -14.36 0.38
N LYS A 110 3.62 -14.21 0.80
CA LYS A 110 4.78 -14.77 0.10
C LYS A 110 4.79 -16.29 0.03
N LEU A 111 4.16 -16.99 0.98
CA LEU A 111 4.13 -18.47 0.99
C LEU A 111 3.57 -19.05 -0.32
N ASN A 112 2.74 -18.32 -1.04
CA ASN A 112 2.11 -18.76 -2.28
C ASN A 112 2.62 -18.00 -3.53
N GLU A 113 3.73 -17.27 -3.40
CA GLU A 113 4.25 -16.44 -4.48
C GLU A 113 5.65 -16.87 -4.89
N GLU A 114 5.99 -16.56 -6.14
CA GLU A 114 7.34 -16.68 -6.64
C GLU A 114 8.22 -15.55 -6.07
N GLU A 115 9.50 -15.53 -6.42
CA GLU A 115 10.44 -14.54 -5.96
C GLU A 115 10.00 -13.12 -6.35
N ILE A 116 10.08 -12.17 -5.39
CA ILE A 116 9.73 -10.77 -5.59
C ILE A 116 11.02 -9.98 -5.77
N ASP A 117 11.21 -9.40 -6.95
CA ASP A 117 12.45 -8.67 -7.30
C ASP A 117 12.57 -7.32 -6.61
N ASN A 118 11.47 -6.59 -6.47
CA ASN A 118 11.46 -5.28 -5.81
C ASN A 118 11.35 -5.44 -4.30
N LEU A 119 11.84 -4.44 -3.58
CA LEU A 119 11.52 -4.27 -2.17
C LEU A 119 10.15 -3.59 -2.06
N GLU A 120 9.40 -3.93 -1.02
CA GLU A 120 8.07 -3.40 -0.78
C GLU A 120 7.93 -2.86 0.64
N TRP A 121 7.31 -1.69 0.75
CA TRP A 121 7.02 -1.08 2.04
C TRP A 121 6.09 -1.97 2.86
N THR A 122 6.38 -2.09 4.17
CA THR A 122 5.44 -2.66 5.15
C THR A 122 5.04 -1.58 6.16
N TYR A 123 4.04 -1.90 6.96
CA TYR A 123 3.62 -1.00 8.03
C TYR A 123 4.64 -0.94 9.17
N ASP A 124 5.34 -2.01 9.46
CA ASP A 124 6.07 -2.20 10.70
C ASP A 124 7.36 -1.38 10.78
N TYR A 125 7.63 -0.87 11.98
CA TYR A 125 8.97 -0.39 12.32
C TYR A 125 9.91 -1.57 12.56
N ASP A 126 11.21 -1.32 12.39
CA ASP A 126 12.24 -2.27 12.76
C ASP A 126 12.26 -2.47 14.29
N ASP A 127 12.38 -3.72 14.74
CA ASP A 127 12.38 -4.06 16.17
C ASP A 127 13.56 -3.46 16.94
N GLU A 128 14.71 -3.35 16.29
CA GLU A 128 15.92 -2.83 16.92
C GLU A 128 16.02 -1.31 16.87
N ASN A 129 15.40 -0.69 15.86
CA ASN A 129 15.45 0.75 15.69
C ASN A 129 14.15 1.29 15.11
N GLU A 130 13.28 1.77 15.96
CA GLU A 130 11.91 2.21 15.64
C GLU A 130 11.81 3.44 14.73
N ILE A 131 12.93 4.02 14.29
CA ILE A 131 12.89 5.09 13.29
C ILE A 131 12.84 4.56 11.86
N TYR A 132 13.20 3.28 11.66
CA TYR A 132 13.19 2.65 10.34
C TYR A 132 11.93 1.82 10.12
N LYS A 133 11.42 1.84 8.89
CA LYS A 133 10.37 0.93 8.44
C LYS A 133 11.00 -0.28 7.76
N VAL A 134 10.40 -1.44 7.95
CA VAL A 134 10.85 -2.68 7.30
C VAL A 134 10.37 -2.68 5.84
N VAL A 135 11.28 -2.99 4.92
CA VAL A 135 10.96 -3.26 3.52
C VAL A 135 11.31 -4.72 3.21
N LYS A 136 10.43 -5.40 2.49
CA LYS A 136 10.51 -6.84 2.23
C LYS A 136 10.56 -7.11 0.74
N GLY A 137 11.22 -8.19 0.36
CA GLY A 137 11.38 -8.60 -1.03
C GLY A 137 12.82 -8.48 -1.49
N GLY A 138 13.05 -8.61 -2.80
CA GLY A 138 14.39 -8.61 -3.35
C GLY A 138 15.24 -9.77 -2.84
N ILE A 139 16.55 -9.61 -2.86
CA ILE A 139 17.51 -10.63 -2.41
C ILE A 139 17.67 -10.56 -0.89
N GLU A 140 17.59 -9.37 -0.30
CA GLU A 140 17.78 -9.14 1.13
C GLU A 140 16.70 -8.22 1.68
N GLU A 141 16.22 -8.53 2.90
CA GLU A 141 15.38 -7.63 3.68
C GLU A 141 16.19 -6.38 4.02
N SER A 142 15.54 -5.22 4.01
CA SER A 142 16.18 -3.95 4.33
C SER A 142 15.26 -3.11 5.19
N ASN A 143 15.83 -2.06 5.76
CA ASN A 143 15.10 -1.06 6.54
C ASN A 143 15.41 0.31 5.97
N MET A 144 14.38 1.15 5.89
CA MET A 144 14.51 2.50 5.35
C MET A 144 13.78 3.49 6.24
N LEU A 145 14.29 4.72 6.31
CA LEU A 145 13.54 5.80 6.94
C LEU A 145 12.24 6.01 6.15
N PRO A 146 11.12 6.35 6.82
CA PRO A 146 9.86 6.56 6.12
C PRO A 146 9.88 7.73 5.14
N SER A 147 10.84 8.63 5.26
CA SER A 147 11.05 9.76 4.33
C SER A 147 11.93 9.41 3.12
N GLU A 148 12.58 8.24 3.12
CA GLU A 148 13.45 7.82 2.03
C GLU A 148 12.65 7.16 0.91
N SER A 149 13.17 7.25 -0.31
CA SER A 149 12.63 6.54 -1.47
C SER A 149 13.78 5.97 -2.29
N SER A 150 13.48 5.00 -3.14
CA SER A 150 14.47 4.33 -3.97
C SER A 150 13.82 3.82 -5.26
N ASP A 151 14.65 3.62 -6.30
CA ASP A 151 14.20 3.12 -7.59
C ASP A 151 13.89 1.61 -7.60
N ASN A 152 14.16 0.92 -6.49
CA ASN A 152 13.85 -0.51 -6.34
C ASN A 152 12.83 -0.78 -5.21
N VAL A 153 12.18 0.26 -4.69
CA VAL A 153 11.18 0.12 -3.62
C VAL A 153 9.82 0.58 -4.13
N THR A 154 8.84 -0.29 -4.02
CA THR A 154 7.45 -0.07 -4.37
C THR A 154 6.55 -0.51 -3.21
N PHE A 155 5.28 -0.76 -3.46
CA PHE A 155 4.38 -1.27 -2.42
C PHE A 155 3.19 -2.00 -3.01
N ARG A 156 2.64 -2.90 -2.21
CA ARG A 156 1.32 -3.48 -2.42
C ARG A 156 0.40 -3.01 -1.30
N ILE A 157 -0.89 -3.10 -1.52
CA ILE A 157 -1.88 -2.74 -0.50
C ILE A 157 -2.68 -3.97 -0.09
N VAL A 158 -3.17 -3.94 1.13
CA VAL A 158 -4.02 -4.99 1.69
C VAL A 158 -5.34 -4.38 2.18
N LYS A 159 -6.33 -5.24 2.34
CA LYS A 159 -7.63 -4.91 2.88
C LYS A 159 -8.11 -6.10 3.70
N ASN A 160 -8.67 -5.85 4.87
CA ASN A 160 -9.23 -6.91 5.70
C ASN A 160 -10.35 -7.64 4.96
N ALA A 161 -10.37 -8.95 5.11
CA ALA A 161 -11.43 -9.78 4.54
C ALA A 161 -12.68 -9.79 5.43
#